data_d5cfc8050df01a4fa19b581d8d0bc9a9
#
_entry.id   d5cfc8050df01a4fa19b581d8d0bc9a9
#
_cell.length_a   1.000
_cell.length_b   1.000
_cell.length_c   1.000
_cell.angle_alpha   90.00
_cell.angle_beta   90.00
_cell.angle_gamma   90.00
#
_symmetry.space_group_name_H-M   'P 1'
#
loop_
_entity.id
_entity.type
_entity.pdbx_description
1 polymer ?
#
loop_
_entity_poly.entity_id
_entity_poly.type
_entity_poly.pdbx_seq_one_letter_code
_entity_poly.pdbx_strand_id
1 'polypeptide(L)'
;MSVKNLITVIKANSFFPKHSWWVFSICLIITSFTYDYQDVLFRPTQSIHQWRQCDCLSITMNYYQDNNPFLQPSVHYLGADGTGKTISECPLIYYSVASLWKVFGHHEFIYRMLVLLIYFIGLFSVFKLFENKLKDSIWAMICSLLLFTSPTLVYYANNFLMDIPA
;
A
#
# COMPACT_ATOMS: atom_id res chain seq x y z
N MET A 1 -30.38 -24.68 -1.31
CA MET A 1 -29.15 -25.26 -0.74
C MET A 1 -28.77 -24.39 0.46
N SER A 2 -28.65 -24.95 1.69
CA SER A 2 -28.35 -24.13 2.87
C SER A 2 -26.90 -23.63 2.81
N VAL A 3 -26.65 -22.40 3.26
CA VAL A 3 -25.28 -21.81 3.35
C VAL A 3 -24.34 -22.73 4.14
N LYS A 4 -24.86 -23.42 5.17
CA LYS A 4 -24.09 -24.44 5.94
C LYS A 4 -23.58 -25.57 5.06
N ASN A 5 -24.41 -26.07 4.14
CA ASN A 5 -24.03 -27.18 3.24
C ASN A 5 -22.98 -26.72 2.23
N LEU A 6 -23.06 -25.49 1.73
CA LEU A 6 -22.05 -24.93 0.84
C LEU A 6 -20.68 -24.81 1.54
N ILE A 7 -20.66 -24.27 2.75
CA ILE A 7 -19.45 -24.15 3.57
C ILE A 7 -18.84 -25.52 3.88
N THR A 8 -19.67 -26.52 4.19
CA THR A 8 -19.20 -27.88 4.48
C THR A 8 -18.59 -28.53 3.24
N VAL A 9 -19.18 -28.36 2.06
CA VAL A 9 -18.66 -28.86 0.79
C VAL A 9 -17.32 -28.22 0.44
N ILE A 10 -17.18 -26.91 0.66
CA ILE A 10 -15.92 -26.20 0.40
C ILE A 10 -14.83 -26.64 1.40
N LYS A 11 -15.17 -26.82 2.68
CA LYS A 11 -14.24 -27.34 3.70
C LYS A 11 -13.79 -28.79 3.45
N ALA A 12 -14.65 -29.61 2.88
CA ALA A 12 -14.32 -30.98 2.53
C ALA A 12 -13.36 -31.11 1.33
N ASN A 13 -13.23 -30.04 0.54
CA ASN A 13 -12.31 -30.02 -0.58
C ASN A 13 -10.89 -29.70 -0.08
N SER A 14 -10.01 -30.69 -0.04
CA SER A 14 -8.62 -30.58 0.46
C SER A 14 -7.76 -29.55 -0.29
N PHE A 15 -8.21 -29.12 -1.46
CA PHE A 15 -7.51 -28.09 -2.26
C PHE A 15 -7.56 -26.70 -1.60
N PHE A 16 -8.73 -26.29 -1.11
CA PHE A 16 -8.94 -24.91 -0.63
C PHE A 16 -8.09 -24.56 0.61
N PRO A 17 -8.07 -25.37 1.69
CA PRO A 17 -7.23 -25.09 2.85
C PRO A 17 -5.72 -25.10 2.53
N LYS A 18 -5.30 -25.99 1.61
CA LYS A 18 -3.89 -26.14 1.23
C LYS A 18 -3.37 -24.97 0.39
N HIS A 19 -4.23 -24.36 -0.42
CA HIS A 19 -3.88 -23.30 -1.36
C HIS A 19 -4.58 -21.96 -1.06
N SER A 20 -5.06 -21.77 0.17
CA SER A 20 -5.82 -20.59 0.58
C SER A 20 -5.09 -19.28 0.28
N TRP A 21 -3.78 -19.23 0.47
CA TRP A 21 -2.96 -18.08 0.20
C TRP A 21 -2.88 -17.72 -1.30
N TRP A 22 -2.84 -18.70 -2.19
CA TRP A 22 -2.91 -18.47 -3.64
C TRP A 22 -4.26 -17.89 -4.05
N VAL A 23 -5.34 -18.49 -3.53
CA VAL A 23 -6.70 -17.99 -3.81
C VAL A 23 -6.87 -16.58 -3.30
N PHE A 24 -6.39 -16.27 -2.09
CA PHE A 24 -6.43 -14.93 -1.54
C PHE A 24 -5.62 -13.93 -2.39
N SER A 25 -4.42 -14.29 -2.82
CA SER A 25 -3.60 -13.46 -3.70
C SER A 25 -4.30 -13.16 -5.04
N ILE A 26 -4.95 -14.15 -5.64
CA ILE A 26 -5.73 -13.96 -6.87
C ILE A 26 -6.91 -13.02 -6.62
N CYS A 27 -7.62 -13.16 -5.50
CA CYS A 27 -8.69 -12.24 -5.12
C CYS A 27 -8.19 -10.80 -4.95
N LEU A 28 -7.03 -10.60 -4.32
CA LEU A 28 -6.42 -9.27 -4.20
C LEU A 28 -6.12 -8.66 -5.57
N ILE A 29 -5.54 -9.43 -6.47
CA ILE A 29 -5.24 -8.98 -7.84
C ILE A 29 -6.52 -8.59 -8.57
N ILE A 30 -7.54 -9.45 -8.57
CA ILE A 30 -8.83 -9.16 -9.23
C ILE A 30 -9.46 -7.89 -8.65
N THR A 31 -9.50 -7.76 -7.32
CA THR A 31 -10.07 -6.58 -6.66
C THR A 31 -9.27 -5.31 -6.99
N SER A 32 -7.95 -5.42 -7.12
CA SER A 32 -7.10 -4.29 -7.53
C SER A 32 -7.45 -3.79 -8.93
N PHE A 33 -7.77 -4.68 -9.86
CA PHE A 33 -8.25 -4.30 -11.19
C PHE A 33 -9.62 -3.61 -11.14
N THR A 34 -10.53 -4.00 -10.24
CA THR A 34 -11.83 -3.32 -10.08
C THR A 34 -11.70 -1.90 -9.51
N TYR A 35 -10.60 -1.57 -8.86
CA TYR A 35 -10.27 -0.24 -8.37
C TYR A 35 -9.36 0.56 -9.32
N ASP A 36 -9.15 0.10 -10.54
CA ASP A 36 -8.30 0.72 -11.57
C ASP A 36 -6.88 1.04 -11.08
N TYR A 37 -6.34 0.22 -10.16
CA TYR A 37 -5.03 0.46 -9.57
C TYR A 37 -3.91 0.51 -10.61
N GLN A 38 -4.02 -0.25 -11.71
CA GLN A 38 -3.09 -0.20 -12.84
C GLN A 38 -3.00 1.19 -13.48
N ASP A 39 -4.13 1.90 -13.59
CA ASP A 39 -4.17 3.24 -14.17
C ASP A 39 -3.74 4.30 -13.16
N VAL A 40 -4.19 4.15 -11.91
CA VAL A 40 -3.86 5.09 -10.82
C VAL A 40 -2.36 5.12 -10.54
N LEU A 41 -1.65 3.99 -10.68
CA LEU A 41 -0.20 3.91 -10.48
C LEU A 41 0.58 4.96 -11.30
N PHE A 42 0.12 5.28 -12.50
CA PHE A 42 0.81 6.17 -13.43
C PHE A 42 0.24 7.59 -13.47
N ARG A 43 -0.82 7.88 -12.68
CA ARG A 43 -1.41 9.23 -12.63
C ARG A 43 -0.55 10.17 -11.78
N PRO A 44 -0.52 11.48 -12.09
CA PRO A 44 0.11 12.47 -11.23
C PRO A 44 -0.64 12.59 -9.88
N THR A 45 -0.11 13.42 -8.99
CA THR A 45 -0.80 13.77 -7.73
C THR A 45 -2.16 14.36 -8.01
N GLN A 46 -3.19 13.88 -7.32
CA GLN A 46 -4.57 14.31 -7.54
C GLN A 46 -5.44 14.12 -6.31
N SER A 47 -6.68 14.66 -6.35
CA SER A 47 -7.70 14.48 -5.34
C SER A 47 -7.50 15.33 -4.07
N ILE A 48 -8.22 15.02 -3.02
CA ILE A 48 -8.39 15.86 -1.82
C ILE A 48 -7.05 16.20 -1.13
N HIS A 49 -6.10 15.26 -1.10
CA HIS A 49 -4.80 15.44 -0.45
C HIS A 49 -3.66 15.72 -1.43
N GLN A 50 -3.95 16.37 -2.55
CA GLN A 50 -2.94 16.65 -3.59
C GLN A 50 -1.74 17.42 -3.03
N TRP A 51 -1.97 18.44 -2.19
CA TRP A 51 -0.90 19.19 -1.56
C TRP A 51 0.06 18.30 -0.78
N ARG A 52 -0.48 17.46 0.12
CA ARG A 52 0.32 16.56 0.94
C ARG A 52 1.08 15.52 0.07
N GLN A 53 0.47 15.06 -1.02
CA GLN A 53 1.15 14.18 -1.98
C GLN A 53 2.35 14.88 -2.64
N CYS A 54 2.20 16.15 -3.00
CA CYS A 54 3.30 16.95 -3.55
C CYS A 54 4.42 17.13 -2.53
N ASP A 55 4.10 17.35 -1.26
CA ASP A 55 5.11 17.46 -0.19
C ASP A 55 5.86 16.14 -0.01
N CYS A 56 5.17 15.00 0.00
CA CYS A 56 5.80 13.68 0.09
C CYS A 56 6.75 13.42 -1.09
N LEU A 57 6.34 13.75 -2.31
CA LEU A 57 7.21 13.66 -3.49
C LEU A 57 8.37 14.64 -3.44
N SER A 58 8.16 15.87 -2.94
CA SER A 58 9.19 16.89 -2.76
C SER A 58 10.28 16.41 -1.79
N ILE A 59 9.89 15.84 -0.63
CA ILE A 59 10.84 15.24 0.31
C ILE A 59 11.65 14.12 -0.35
N THR A 60 10.97 13.25 -1.08
CA THR A 60 11.61 12.14 -1.79
C THR A 60 12.59 12.64 -2.84
N MET A 61 12.22 13.69 -3.58
CA MET A 61 13.07 14.31 -4.60
C MET A 61 14.33 14.92 -3.99
N ASN A 62 14.24 15.61 -2.85
CA ASN A 62 15.39 16.19 -2.17
C ASN A 62 16.35 15.10 -1.66
N TYR A 63 15.85 13.94 -1.19
CA TYR A 63 16.71 12.80 -0.90
C TYR A 63 17.37 12.21 -2.15
N TYR A 64 16.70 12.27 -3.30
CA TYR A 64 17.23 11.76 -4.55
C TYR A 64 18.30 12.69 -5.14
N GLN A 65 18.04 14.00 -5.19
CA GLN A 65 18.91 14.99 -5.86
C GLN A 65 20.01 15.53 -4.95
N ASP A 66 19.64 15.96 -3.74
CA ASP A 66 20.53 16.69 -2.83
C ASP A 66 21.29 15.76 -1.87
N ASN A 67 20.97 14.45 -1.86
CA ASN A 67 21.54 13.47 -0.93
C ASN A 67 21.41 13.88 0.55
N ASN A 68 20.30 14.48 0.92
CA ASN A 68 20.06 14.92 2.29
C ASN A 68 20.29 13.78 3.32
N PRO A 69 20.79 14.09 4.52
CA PRO A 69 20.89 13.11 5.60
C PRO A 69 19.51 12.53 5.95
N PHE A 70 19.45 11.24 6.29
CA PHE A 70 18.21 10.52 6.56
C PHE A 70 17.26 11.23 7.53
N LEU A 71 17.78 11.84 8.60
CA LEU A 71 16.98 12.52 9.63
C LEU A 71 16.75 14.02 9.35
N GLN A 72 17.03 14.49 8.15
CA GLN A 72 16.86 15.90 7.78
C GLN A 72 15.98 16.03 6.52
N PRO A 73 14.68 15.70 6.61
CA PRO A 73 13.78 15.87 5.50
C PRO A 73 13.61 17.36 5.16
N SER A 74 13.53 17.67 3.89
CA SER A 74 13.26 19.02 3.38
C SER A 74 12.29 18.97 2.22
N VAL A 75 11.52 20.03 2.05
CA VAL A 75 10.61 20.25 0.93
C VAL A 75 11.13 21.36 0.03
N HIS A 76 10.63 21.42 -1.21
CA HIS A 76 11.02 22.51 -2.14
C HIS A 76 10.50 23.88 -1.70
N TYR A 77 9.44 23.93 -0.89
CA TYR A 77 9.00 25.18 -0.29
C TYR A 77 9.93 25.58 0.85
N LEU A 78 10.77 26.58 0.60
CA LEU A 78 11.86 26.94 1.50
C LEU A 78 11.42 27.56 2.84
N GLY A 79 10.17 28.03 2.94
CA GLY A 79 9.69 28.71 4.14
C GLY A 79 10.33 30.08 4.38
N ALA A 80 10.04 30.66 5.54
CA ALA A 80 10.55 31.99 5.90
C ALA A 80 12.06 31.99 6.22
N ASP A 81 12.61 30.84 6.60
CA ASP A 81 14.03 30.67 6.96
C ASP A 81 14.92 30.30 5.76
N GLY A 82 14.32 30.10 4.58
CA GLY A 82 15.02 29.73 3.35
C GLY A 82 15.62 28.33 3.33
N THR A 83 15.32 27.45 4.31
CA THR A 83 15.97 26.16 4.42
C THR A 83 15.15 24.98 3.86
N GLY A 84 13.83 25.15 3.75
CA GLY A 84 12.90 24.09 3.38
C GLY A 84 12.85 22.91 4.37
N LYS A 85 13.53 22.99 5.50
CA LYS A 85 13.50 21.93 6.52
C LYS A 85 12.10 21.75 7.05
N THR A 86 11.66 20.54 7.14
CA THR A 86 10.32 20.20 7.61
C THR A 86 10.36 19.09 8.64
N ILE A 87 9.36 19.11 9.54
CA ILE A 87 9.08 17.98 10.43
C ILE A 87 8.03 17.13 9.71
N SER A 88 8.38 15.90 9.44
CA SER A 88 7.52 14.94 8.76
C SER A 88 7.50 13.62 9.56
N GLU A 89 6.71 12.70 9.09
CA GLU A 89 6.71 11.32 9.57
C GLU A 89 8.11 10.67 9.40
N CYS A 90 8.29 9.48 9.93
CA CYS A 90 9.57 8.74 9.77
C CYS A 90 9.96 8.67 8.28
N PRO A 91 11.12 9.20 7.89
CA PRO A 91 11.48 9.36 6.48
C PRO A 91 11.86 8.06 5.75
N LEU A 92 11.63 6.91 6.38
CA LEU A 92 12.04 5.59 5.88
C LEU A 92 11.56 5.33 4.45
N ILE A 93 10.29 5.62 4.15
CA ILE A 93 9.71 5.37 2.84
C ILE A 93 10.27 6.36 1.81
N TYR A 94 10.30 7.64 2.12
CA TYR A 94 10.88 8.67 1.24
C TYR A 94 12.31 8.32 0.84
N TYR A 95 13.13 7.96 1.83
CA TYR A 95 14.51 7.57 1.62
C TYR A 95 14.65 6.27 0.82
N SER A 96 13.79 5.29 1.08
CA SER A 96 13.74 4.03 0.33
C SER A 96 13.37 4.27 -1.13
N VAL A 97 12.35 5.08 -1.40
CA VAL A 97 11.95 5.43 -2.78
C VAL A 97 13.06 6.21 -3.48
N ALA A 98 13.67 7.18 -2.82
CA ALA A 98 14.81 7.93 -3.36
C ALA A 98 15.97 7.00 -3.74
N SER A 99 16.25 5.99 -2.90
CA SER A 99 17.26 4.96 -3.19
C SER A 99 16.90 4.11 -4.39
N LEU A 100 15.62 3.73 -4.53
CA LEU A 100 15.13 3.02 -5.73
C LEU A 100 15.23 3.90 -6.98
N TRP A 101 14.94 5.20 -6.89
CA TRP A 101 15.12 6.13 -8.01
C TRP A 101 16.59 6.27 -8.45
N LYS A 102 17.55 6.15 -7.53
CA LYS A 102 18.98 6.13 -7.88
C LYS A 102 19.38 4.90 -8.70
N VAL A 103 18.67 3.79 -8.53
CA VAL A 103 18.95 2.53 -9.25
C VAL A 103 18.18 2.44 -10.56
N PHE A 104 16.87 2.74 -10.53
CA PHE A 104 15.95 2.52 -11.66
C PHE A 104 15.63 3.80 -12.44
N GLY A 105 16.14 4.95 -12.02
CA GLY A 105 15.76 6.25 -12.55
C GLY A 105 14.52 6.85 -11.86
N HIS A 106 14.32 8.15 -12.05
CA HIS A 106 13.20 8.88 -11.46
C HIS A 106 11.88 8.51 -12.13
N HIS A 107 11.08 7.72 -11.44
CA HIS A 107 9.73 7.32 -11.83
C HIS A 107 8.80 7.39 -10.64
N GLU A 108 7.81 8.27 -10.66
CA GLU A 108 6.87 8.47 -9.56
C GLU A 108 6.07 7.20 -9.20
N PHE A 109 5.75 6.36 -10.20
CA PHE A 109 5.02 5.12 -9.95
C PHE A 109 5.71 4.17 -8.96
N ILE A 110 7.05 4.25 -8.82
CA ILE A 110 7.83 3.43 -7.86
C ILE A 110 7.39 3.72 -6.43
N TYR A 111 7.07 4.99 -6.13
CA TYR A 111 6.57 5.37 -4.81
C TYR A 111 5.24 4.65 -4.51
N ARG A 112 4.26 4.77 -5.40
CA ARG A 112 2.95 4.12 -5.24
C ARG A 112 3.08 2.60 -5.20
N MET A 113 3.93 2.01 -6.03
CA MET A 113 4.20 0.57 -6.00
C MET A 113 4.73 0.12 -4.64
N LEU A 114 5.65 0.86 -4.04
CA LEU A 114 6.19 0.52 -2.72
C LEU A 114 5.11 0.57 -1.64
N VAL A 115 4.29 1.64 -1.61
CA VAL A 115 3.17 1.77 -0.68
C VAL A 115 2.16 0.65 -0.86
N LEU A 116 1.78 0.35 -2.11
CA LEU A 116 0.86 -0.74 -2.44
C LEU A 116 1.39 -2.12 -2.04
N LEU A 117 2.68 -2.36 -2.24
CA LEU A 117 3.33 -3.60 -1.81
C LEU A 117 3.26 -3.77 -0.29
N ILE A 118 3.56 -2.72 0.47
CA ILE A 118 3.46 -2.74 1.94
C ILE A 118 2.02 -3.02 2.37
N TYR A 119 1.05 -2.38 1.73
CA TYR A 119 -0.37 -2.61 1.99
C TYR A 119 -0.77 -4.07 1.74
N PHE A 120 -0.35 -4.66 0.63
CA PHE A 120 -0.66 -6.07 0.32
C PHE A 120 0.01 -7.03 1.29
N ILE A 121 1.24 -6.75 1.73
CA ILE A 121 1.91 -7.53 2.78
C ILE A 121 1.10 -7.44 4.08
N GLY A 122 0.61 -6.26 4.42
CA GLY A 122 -0.27 -6.04 5.58
C GLY A 122 -1.56 -6.85 5.49
N LEU A 123 -2.28 -6.77 4.36
CA LEU A 123 -3.50 -7.57 4.13
C LEU A 123 -3.25 -9.07 4.18
N PHE A 124 -2.13 -9.52 3.63
CA PHE A 124 -1.74 -10.92 3.68
C PHE A 124 -1.44 -11.39 5.12
N SER A 125 -0.79 -10.54 5.90
CA SER A 125 -0.53 -10.79 7.33
C SER A 125 -1.82 -10.89 8.14
N VAL A 126 -2.77 -9.99 7.88
CA VAL A 126 -4.11 -10.01 8.49
C VAL A 126 -4.87 -11.29 8.09
N PHE A 127 -4.82 -11.66 6.81
CA PHE A 127 -5.41 -12.92 6.35
C PHE A 127 -4.85 -14.12 7.11
N LYS A 128 -3.53 -14.21 7.26
CA LYS A 128 -2.90 -15.31 8.01
C LYS A 128 -3.25 -15.28 9.49
N LEU A 129 -3.36 -14.11 10.09
CA LEU A 129 -3.81 -13.96 11.47
C LEU A 129 -5.23 -14.52 11.66
N PHE A 130 -6.17 -14.13 10.80
CA PHE A 130 -7.55 -14.62 10.85
C PHE A 130 -7.64 -16.10 10.55
N GLU A 131 -6.89 -16.61 9.56
CA GLU A 131 -6.85 -18.04 9.25
C GLU A 131 -6.43 -18.87 10.46
N ASN A 132 -5.40 -18.41 11.18
CA ASN A 132 -4.93 -19.07 12.40
C ASN A 132 -5.92 -18.99 13.55
N LYS A 133 -6.62 -17.87 13.71
CA LYS A 133 -7.57 -17.66 14.82
C LYS A 133 -8.92 -18.34 14.56
N LEU A 134 -9.48 -18.19 13.38
CA LEU A 134 -10.79 -18.73 13.03
C LEU A 134 -10.74 -20.19 12.61
N LYS A 135 -9.55 -20.72 12.28
CA LYS A 135 -9.36 -22.07 11.71
C LYS A 135 -10.22 -22.33 10.47
N ASP A 136 -10.50 -21.25 9.73
CA ASP A 136 -11.35 -21.24 8.56
C ASP A 136 -10.82 -20.24 7.53
N SER A 137 -10.31 -20.74 6.41
CA SER A 137 -9.71 -19.91 5.35
C SER A 137 -10.72 -19.02 4.63
N ILE A 138 -12.00 -19.45 4.56
CA ILE A 138 -13.05 -18.68 3.87
C ILE A 138 -13.40 -17.44 4.68
N TRP A 139 -13.68 -17.61 5.97
CA TRP A 139 -13.98 -16.47 6.85
C TRP A 139 -12.77 -15.53 6.99
N ALA A 140 -11.56 -16.08 7.06
CA ALA A 140 -10.34 -15.29 7.07
C ALA A 140 -10.22 -14.41 5.80
N MET A 141 -10.53 -14.98 4.63
CA MET A 141 -10.51 -14.28 3.36
C MET A 141 -11.56 -13.16 3.32
N ILE A 142 -12.80 -13.44 3.72
CA ILE A 142 -13.89 -12.46 3.76
C ILE A 142 -13.50 -11.29 4.68
N CYS A 143 -13.04 -11.55 5.90
CA CYS A 143 -12.65 -10.51 6.84
C CYS A 143 -11.50 -9.63 6.29
N SER A 144 -10.51 -10.24 5.64
CA SER A 144 -9.38 -9.50 5.07
C SER A 144 -9.76 -8.70 3.83
N LEU A 145 -10.64 -9.23 2.98
CA LEU A 145 -11.15 -8.50 1.82
C LEU A 145 -12.08 -7.35 2.22
N LEU A 146 -12.81 -7.45 3.33
CA LEU A 146 -13.59 -6.33 3.86
C LEU A 146 -12.70 -5.12 4.21
N LEU A 147 -11.49 -5.35 4.71
CA LEU A 147 -10.52 -4.26 4.90
C LEU A 147 -10.10 -3.65 3.56
N PHE A 148 -9.85 -4.50 2.55
CA PHE A 148 -9.49 -4.01 1.22
C PHE A 148 -10.63 -3.26 0.52
N THR A 149 -11.89 -3.48 0.88
CA THR A 149 -13.02 -2.73 0.31
C THR A 149 -13.33 -1.43 1.05
N SER A 150 -12.59 -1.10 2.12
CA SER A 150 -12.75 0.17 2.81
C SER A 150 -12.32 1.33 1.88
N PRO A 151 -13.20 2.31 1.58
CA PRO A 151 -12.87 3.42 0.69
C PRO A 151 -11.63 4.20 1.14
N THR A 152 -11.45 4.37 2.45
CA THR A 152 -10.28 5.02 3.02
C THR A 152 -9.00 4.26 2.69
N LEU A 153 -8.97 2.95 2.98
CA LEU A 153 -7.79 2.13 2.74
C LEU A 153 -7.48 2.01 1.24
N VAL A 154 -8.50 1.85 0.39
CA VAL A 154 -8.36 1.83 -1.07
C VAL A 154 -7.70 3.12 -1.58
N TYR A 155 -8.14 4.28 -1.08
CA TYR A 155 -7.60 5.57 -1.48
C TYR A 155 -6.14 5.75 -1.03
N TYR A 156 -5.84 5.49 0.24
CA TYR A 156 -4.51 5.70 0.78
C TYR A 156 -3.48 4.66 0.31
N ALA A 157 -3.92 3.44 -0.01
CA ALA A 157 -3.04 2.36 -0.44
C ALA A 157 -2.37 2.58 -1.80
N ASN A 158 -2.97 3.40 -2.67
CA ASN A 158 -2.44 3.69 -4.00
C ASN A 158 -2.23 5.19 -4.19
N ASN A 159 -1.52 5.79 -3.25
CA ASN A 159 -1.24 7.23 -3.26
C ASN A 159 0.19 7.54 -2.79
N PHE A 160 0.63 8.79 -2.93
CA PHE A 160 1.93 9.27 -2.44
C PHE A 160 1.86 9.69 -0.96
N LEU A 161 1.17 8.91 -0.14
CA LEU A 161 0.92 9.25 1.26
C LEU A 161 1.49 8.17 2.19
N MET A 162 1.88 8.59 3.39
CA MET A 162 2.54 7.73 4.38
C MET A 162 1.56 7.04 5.33
N ASP A 163 0.25 7.31 5.21
CA ASP A 163 -0.77 6.83 6.15
C ASP A 163 -0.92 5.29 6.19
N ILE A 164 -0.57 4.59 5.12
CA ILE A 164 -0.58 3.13 5.09
C ILE A 164 0.73 2.52 5.65
N PRO A 165 1.94 3.04 5.28
CA PRO A 165 3.19 2.51 5.82
C PRO A 165 3.45 2.90 7.28
N ALA A 166 2.83 3.96 7.79
CA ALA A 166 2.99 4.42 9.17
C ALA A 166 2.20 3.56 10.15
#